data_09e42a4c63d7bfc4aca84132fe31c476
#
_entry.id   09e42a4c63d7bfc4aca84132fe31c476
#
_cell.length_a   1.000
_cell.length_b   1.000
_cell.length_c   1.000
_cell.angle_alpha   90.00
_cell.angle_beta   90.00
_cell.angle_gamma   90.00
#
_symmetry.space_group_name_H-M   'P 1'
#
loop_
_entity.id
_entity.type
_entity.pdbx_description
1 polymer ?
#
loop_
_entity_poly.entity_id
_entity_poly.type
_entity_poly.pdbx_seq_one_letter_code
_entity_poly.pdbx_strand_id
1 'polypeptide(L)'
;MQNIISFVLGGGRGTRLFPLTKYRAKPAVPLVGKYRLIDIPLSNCVNSGLTRIYVLTQFLSASLHRHIRQAYRFDRFSGGYVEILAAQQTIDERIDWYEGTADAVRKNLRYIRQPGIDNVMILSGDQLYRMDFRDMIQKHEQTGADVTIAAKPVARDQASRLGIMRVDTTGRVQGFLEKPQTEAELDIVKTDPDWINQQLGTGQDRDYIASMGIYLFRQQTLHDVLSKTNYQDFGKEVFPASFRTRHVQVHLFDDYWEDIGTIRSFYEANLSLASTHPPFEMSLATGPIYTRPRYLPPTRMDKATISGSLVADGCKIGKGAVIENSVIGLRCMIGERVVIRNSILMGADHYESEFPADQDQQPGIPPIGIGSGTIIDGAIVDKNCRIGENCEVVNRSAIDSRLGDDCMIVDQIPVVVKEAILPNGWRIE
;
A
#
# COMPACT_ATOMS: atom_id res chain seq x y z
N MET A 1 15.80 -5.51 -19.94
CA MET A 1 15.42 -5.30 -18.53
C MET A 1 16.02 -6.34 -17.57
N GLN A 2 16.73 -7.33 -18.03
CA GLN A 2 17.44 -8.30 -17.17
C GLN A 2 18.59 -7.69 -16.36
N ASN A 3 18.99 -6.46 -16.67
CA ASN A 3 20.04 -5.71 -16.02
C ASN A 3 19.56 -4.81 -14.85
N ILE A 4 18.31 -4.97 -14.41
CA ILE A 4 17.71 -4.17 -13.33
C ILE A 4 17.31 -5.08 -12.17
N ILE A 5 17.66 -4.68 -10.95
CA ILE A 5 17.16 -5.26 -9.70
C ILE A 5 16.20 -4.26 -9.04
N SER A 6 15.08 -4.75 -8.53
CA SER A 6 14.11 -3.93 -7.79
C SER A 6 14.17 -4.24 -6.30
N PHE A 7 14.21 -3.19 -5.47
CA PHE A 7 14.06 -3.27 -4.02
C PHE A 7 12.72 -2.64 -3.61
N VAL A 8 11.85 -3.44 -3.02
CA VAL A 8 10.56 -2.98 -2.47
C VAL A 8 10.68 -2.86 -0.96
N LEU A 9 10.50 -1.66 -0.43
CA LEU A 9 10.67 -1.34 0.97
C LEU A 9 9.41 -1.69 1.77
N GLY A 10 9.44 -2.79 2.49
CA GLY A 10 8.31 -3.33 3.26
C GLY A 10 8.52 -3.33 4.78
N GLY A 11 9.50 -2.59 5.30
CA GLY A 11 10.00 -2.73 6.67
C GLY A 11 9.52 -1.71 7.71
N GLY A 12 8.74 -0.69 7.35
CA GLY A 12 8.31 0.37 8.26
C GLY A 12 7.35 -0.10 9.37
N ARG A 13 7.38 0.54 10.54
CA ARG A 13 6.48 0.24 11.69
C ARG A 13 4.99 0.44 11.37
N GLY A 14 4.65 1.36 10.45
CA GLY A 14 3.27 1.61 10.04
C GLY A 14 2.37 2.18 11.16
N THR A 15 2.93 2.92 12.10
CA THR A 15 2.22 3.42 13.29
C THR A 15 1.01 4.30 12.98
N ARG A 16 1.06 5.06 11.88
CA ARG A 16 -0.05 5.90 11.43
C ARG A 16 -1.26 5.12 10.89
N LEU A 17 -1.08 3.83 10.58
CA LEU A 17 -2.13 2.93 10.12
C LEU A 17 -2.62 1.98 11.25
N PHE A 18 -2.20 2.24 12.50
CA PHE A 18 -2.73 1.53 13.67
C PHE A 18 -4.23 1.85 13.83
N PRO A 19 -5.12 0.84 14.13
CA PRO A 19 -4.79 -0.50 14.60
C PRO A 19 -4.63 -1.59 13.51
N LEU A 20 -4.76 -1.28 12.21
CA LEU A 20 -4.63 -2.28 11.15
C LEU A 20 -3.25 -2.93 11.09
N THR A 21 -2.24 -2.25 11.64
CA THR A 21 -0.86 -2.75 11.74
C THR A 21 -0.52 -3.41 13.08
N LYS A 22 -1.51 -3.62 13.96
CA LYS A 22 -1.30 -4.27 15.27
C LYS A 22 -0.69 -5.68 15.17
N TYR A 23 -1.09 -6.45 14.15
CA TYR A 23 -0.70 -7.85 13.98
C TYR A 23 -0.03 -8.17 12.63
N ARG A 24 0.28 -7.16 11.83
CA ARG A 24 0.91 -7.30 10.51
C ARG A 24 1.67 -6.07 10.08
N ALA A 25 2.68 -6.25 9.22
CA ALA A 25 3.36 -5.15 8.55
C ALA A 25 2.39 -4.35 7.66
N LYS A 26 2.60 -3.03 7.50
CA LYS A 26 1.77 -2.16 6.67
C LYS A 26 1.57 -2.70 5.24
N PRO A 27 2.60 -3.18 4.50
CA PRO A 27 2.42 -3.75 3.17
C PRO A 27 1.55 -5.01 3.12
N ALA A 28 1.34 -5.66 4.26
CA ALA A 28 0.48 -6.86 4.36
C ALA A 28 -0.99 -6.54 4.67
N VAL A 29 -1.36 -5.27 4.84
CA VAL A 29 -2.76 -4.87 5.09
C VAL A 29 -3.60 -5.22 3.86
N PRO A 30 -4.77 -5.89 4.05
CA PRO A 30 -5.68 -6.22 2.97
C PRO A 30 -6.18 -4.97 2.24
N LEU A 31 -6.31 -5.07 0.92
CA LEU A 31 -6.76 -4.02 0.04
C LEU A 31 -7.84 -4.56 -0.90
N VAL A 32 -8.91 -3.83 -1.11
CA VAL A 32 -9.96 -4.13 -2.12
C VAL A 32 -10.41 -5.61 -2.08
N GLY A 33 -10.74 -6.07 -0.88
CA GLY A 33 -11.30 -7.40 -0.63
C GLY A 33 -10.30 -8.56 -0.65
N LYS A 34 -9.46 -8.72 -1.67
CA LYS A 34 -8.57 -9.89 -1.81
C LYS A 34 -7.09 -9.58 -1.96
N TYR A 35 -6.71 -8.35 -2.31
CA TYR A 35 -5.33 -7.92 -2.49
C TYR A 35 -4.65 -7.53 -1.17
N ARG A 36 -3.39 -7.15 -1.25
CA ARG A 36 -2.64 -6.48 -0.19
C ARG A 36 -1.89 -5.29 -0.77
N LEU A 37 -1.54 -4.30 0.02
CA LEU A 37 -0.81 -3.12 -0.45
C LEU A 37 0.44 -3.48 -1.24
N ILE A 38 1.21 -4.48 -0.79
CA ILE A 38 2.43 -4.95 -1.47
C ILE A 38 2.19 -5.49 -2.89
N ASP A 39 0.97 -5.95 -3.20
CA ASP A 39 0.66 -6.48 -4.53
C ASP A 39 0.76 -5.39 -5.62
N ILE A 40 0.59 -4.13 -5.26
CA ILE A 40 0.67 -2.99 -6.18
C ILE A 40 2.08 -2.83 -6.76
N PRO A 41 3.13 -2.51 -5.97
CA PRO A 41 4.48 -2.34 -6.52
C PRO A 41 5.04 -3.62 -7.13
N LEU A 42 4.74 -4.80 -6.56
CA LEU A 42 5.19 -6.07 -7.13
C LEU A 42 4.58 -6.34 -8.51
N SER A 43 3.28 -6.07 -8.68
CA SER A 43 2.61 -6.25 -9.98
C SER A 43 3.10 -5.25 -11.01
N ASN A 44 3.32 -3.98 -10.64
CA ASN A 44 3.90 -2.99 -11.53
C ASN A 44 5.30 -3.41 -12.01
N CYS A 45 6.15 -3.96 -11.12
CA CYS A 45 7.45 -4.53 -11.51
C CYS A 45 7.28 -5.66 -12.52
N VAL A 46 6.47 -6.67 -12.21
CA VAL A 46 6.27 -7.85 -13.07
C VAL A 46 5.72 -7.45 -14.44
N ASN A 47 4.71 -6.57 -14.47
CA ASN A 47 4.10 -6.08 -15.72
C ASN A 47 5.07 -5.25 -16.57
N SER A 48 6.04 -4.59 -15.93
CA SER A 48 7.12 -3.85 -16.61
C SER A 48 8.32 -4.73 -17.01
N GLY A 49 8.25 -6.05 -16.77
CA GLY A 49 9.35 -6.98 -17.08
C GLY A 49 10.50 -6.96 -16.06
N LEU A 50 10.31 -6.31 -14.91
CA LEU A 50 11.25 -6.30 -13.79
C LEU A 50 10.98 -7.51 -12.90
N THR A 51 11.66 -8.61 -13.14
CA THR A 51 11.38 -9.90 -12.49
C THR A 51 12.37 -10.29 -11.40
N ARG A 52 13.42 -9.49 -11.18
CA ARG A 52 14.40 -9.69 -10.10
C ARG A 52 14.09 -8.72 -8.96
N ILE A 53 13.34 -9.20 -7.97
CA ILE A 53 12.75 -8.34 -6.94
C ILE A 53 13.17 -8.81 -5.55
N TYR A 54 13.72 -7.92 -4.74
CA TYR A 54 13.93 -8.09 -3.32
C TYR A 54 12.90 -7.29 -2.52
N VAL A 55 12.30 -7.89 -1.51
CA VAL A 55 11.40 -7.22 -0.57
C VAL A 55 12.09 -7.11 0.78
N LEU A 56 12.42 -5.89 1.19
CA LEU A 56 13.05 -5.63 2.49
C LEU A 56 11.99 -5.59 3.59
N THR A 57 12.15 -6.44 4.62
CA THR A 57 11.15 -6.59 5.68
C THR A 57 11.79 -6.54 7.06
N GLN A 58 11.03 -6.09 8.06
CA GLN A 58 11.51 -5.99 9.44
C GLN A 58 10.42 -6.30 10.46
N PHE A 59 9.39 -5.43 10.60
CA PHE A 59 8.34 -5.56 11.61
C PHE A 59 7.20 -6.46 11.15
N LEU A 60 6.70 -7.33 12.06
CA LEU A 60 5.49 -8.16 11.90
C LEU A 60 5.36 -8.81 10.51
N SER A 61 6.47 -9.29 9.97
CA SER A 61 6.62 -9.67 8.56
C SER A 61 6.07 -11.08 8.23
N ALA A 62 5.75 -11.92 9.21
CA ALA A 62 5.36 -13.32 8.97
C ALA A 62 4.20 -13.48 7.98
N SER A 63 3.14 -12.66 8.11
CA SER A 63 1.99 -12.71 7.20
C SER A 63 2.33 -12.18 5.81
N LEU A 64 3.25 -11.22 5.70
CA LEU A 64 3.77 -10.70 4.44
C LEU A 64 4.62 -11.76 3.72
N HIS A 65 5.53 -12.40 4.42
CA HIS A 65 6.36 -13.50 3.88
C HIS A 65 5.50 -14.62 3.31
N ARG A 66 4.50 -15.08 4.08
CA ARG A 66 3.57 -16.11 3.63
C ARG A 66 2.82 -15.70 2.35
N HIS A 67 2.36 -14.45 2.29
CA HIS A 67 1.65 -13.92 1.13
C HIS A 67 2.54 -13.90 -0.11
N ILE A 68 3.73 -13.30 -0.03
CA ILE A 68 4.66 -13.18 -1.15
C ILE A 68 5.03 -14.57 -1.70
N ARG A 69 5.41 -15.51 -0.83
CA ARG A 69 5.77 -16.88 -1.24
C ARG A 69 4.63 -17.65 -1.93
N GLN A 70 3.39 -17.31 -1.65
CA GLN A 70 2.22 -17.96 -2.24
C GLN A 70 1.69 -17.23 -3.47
N ALA A 71 1.92 -15.91 -3.59
CA ALA A 71 1.43 -15.09 -4.68
C ALA A 71 2.39 -15.06 -5.88
N TYR A 72 3.70 -14.93 -5.61
CA TYR A 72 4.68 -14.67 -6.65
C TYR A 72 5.63 -15.85 -6.83
N ARG A 73 5.43 -16.60 -7.92
CA ARG A 73 6.28 -17.73 -8.29
C ARG A 73 6.61 -17.64 -9.77
N PHE A 74 7.87 -17.59 -10.08
CA PHE A 74 8.38 -17.68 -11.45
C PHE A 74 8.76 -19.13 -11.78
N ASP A 75 8.77 -19.45 -13.07
CA ASP A 75 9.29 -20.73 -13.52
C ASP A 75 10.82 -20.81 -13.31
N ARG A 76 11.35 -22.01 -13.24
CA ARG A 76 12.78 -22.23 -12.90
C ARG A 76 13.75 -21.74 -13.96
N PHE A 77 13.29 -21.50 -15.17
CA PHE A 77 14.15 -21.17 -16.30
C PHE A 77 14.13 -19.67 -16.64
N SER A 78 13.15 -18.91 -16.14
CA SER A 78 13.00 -17.48 -16.42
C SER A 78 14.08 -16.61 -15.74
N GLY A 79 14.75 -17.15 -14.70
CA GLY A 79 15.68 -16.38 -13.89
C GLY A 79 15.04 -15.27 -13.03
N GLY A 80 13.70 -15.19 -13.01
CA GLY A 80 12.93 -14.26 -12.18
C GLY A 80 12.76 -14.78 -10.75
N TYR A 81 12.70 -13.87 -9.79
CA TYR A 81 12.43 -14.18 -8.38
C TYR A 81 11.79 -13.01 -7.64
N VAL A 82 11.05 -13.32 -6.58
CA VAL A 82 10.69 -12.37 -5.52
C VAL A 82 11.24 -12.95 -4.22
N GLU A 83 12.35 -12.41 -3.75
CA GLU A 83 13.03 -12.85 -2.54
C GLU A 83 12.83 -11.86 -1.39
N ILE A 84 12.75 -12.37 -0.19
CA ILE A 84 12.55 -11.59 1.02
C ILE A 84 13.88 -11.46 1.74
N LEU A 85 14.30 -10.22 1.95
CA LEU A 85 15.46 -9.88 2.76
C LEU A 85 14.95 -9.29 4.09
N ALA A 86 14.91 -10.12 5.11
CA ALA A 86 14.59 -9.69 6.47
C ALA A 86 15.82 -9.04 7.12
N ALA A 87 15.61 -8.12 8.06
CA ALA A 87 16.67 -7.62 8.91
C ALA A 87 17.35 -8.80 9.62
N GLN A 88 18.68 -8.85 9.57
CA GLN A 88 19.51 -9.95 10.08
C GLN A 88 20.43 -9.45 11.19
N GLN A 89 20.63 -10.26 12.22
CA GLN A 89 21.74 -10.08 13.15
C GLN A 89 22.99 -10.75 12.58
N THR A 90 24.11 -10.04 12.59
CA THR A 90 25.43 -10.60 12.29
C THR A 90 26.19 -10.83 13.59
N ILE A 91 27.17 -11.76 13.57
CA ILE A 91 27.94 -12.13 14.76
C ILE A 91 28.76 -10.95 15.28
N ASP A 92 29.17 -10.05 14.40
CA ASP A 92 30.08 -8.94 14.69
C ASP A 92 29.38 -7.63 15.06
N GLU A 93 28.05 -7.56 14.94
CA GLU A 93 27.27 -6.33 15.14
C GLU A 93 26.17 -6.53 16.19
N ARG A 94 25.95 -5.49 17.02
CA ARG A 94 24.81 -5.40 17.94
C ARG A 94 23.51 -5.47 17.14
N ILE A 95 22.37 -5.80 17.79
CA ILE A 95 21.03 -5.92 17.19
C ILE A 95 20.81 -4.85 16.13
N ASP A 96 20.79 -5.28 14.86
CA ASP A 96 20.90 -4.34 13.74
C ASP A 96 19.59 -4.25 12.96
N TRP A 97 18.60 -3.60 13.59
CA TRP A 97 17.37 -3.23 12.90
C TRP A 97 17.66 -2.17 11.84
N TYR A 98 16.87 -2.14 10.76
CA TYR A 98 16.93 -1.05 9.79
C TYR A 98 16.48 0.25 10.46
N GLU A 99 17.34 1.26 10.45
CA GLU A 99 17.06 2.57 11.04
C GLU A 99 16.27 3.49 10.09
N GLY A 100 16.18 3.11 8.83
CA GLY A 100 15.43 3.84 7.80
C GLY A 100 15.47 3.15 6.45
N THR A 101 14.89 3.82 5.45
CA THR A 101 14.74 3.28 4.10
C THR A 101 16.09 3.08 3.39
N ALA A 102 17.01 4.04 3.50
CA ALA A 102 18.35 3.96 2.91
C ALA A 102 19.25 2.99 3.66
N ASP A 103 19.15 2.94 5.00
CA ASP A 103 19.85 1.97 5.82
C ASP A 103 19.47 0.52 5.47
N ALA A 104 18.20 0.26 5.24
CA ALA A 104 17.73 -1.05 4.80
C ALA A 104 18.41 -1.50 3.50
N VAL A 105 18.57 -0.60 2.53
CA VAL A 105 19.26 -0.92 1.26
C VAL A 105 20.77 -1.03 1.48
N ARG A 106 21.39 -0.15 2.28
CA ARG A 106 22.83 -0.19 2.60
C ARG A 106 23.24 -1.54 3.19
N LYS A 107 22.50 -2.06 4.16
CA LYS A 107 22.75 -3.37 4.78
C LYS A 107 22.61 -4.53 3.80
N ASN A 108 21.98 -4.30 2.66
CA ASN A 108 21.76 -5.27 1.61
C ASN A 108 22.56 -4.99 0.31
N LEU A 109 23.57 -4.11 0.33
CA LEU A 109 24.39 -3.74 -0.84
C LEU A 109 25.04 -4.94 -1.56
N ARG A 110 25.33 -6.04 -0.82
CA ARG A 110 25.89 -7.28 -1.41
C ARG A 110 24.98 -7.89 -2.49
N TYR A 111 23.64 -7.70 -2.39
CA TYR A 111 22.69 -8.20 -3.37
C TYR A 111 22.58 -7.30 -4.60
N ILE A 112 23.09 -6.08 -4.54
CA ILE A 112 23.13 -5.14 -5.67
C ILE A 112 24.31 -5.45 -6.57
N ARG A 113 25.46 -5.88 -5.99
CA ARG A 113 26.68 -6.20 -6.71
C ARG A 113 26.64 -7.56 -7.40
N GLN A 114 25.77 -7.67 -8.41
CA GLN A 114 25.68 -8.87 -9.23
C GLN A 114 26.17 -8.55 -10.66
N PRO A 115 26.88 -9.49 -11.32
CA PRO A 115 27.26 -9.33 -12.72
C PRO A 115 26.04 -9.09 -13.62
N GLY A 116 26.16 -8.14 -14.55
CA GLY A 116 25.10 -7.82 -15.50
C GLY A 116 23.95 -6.97 -14.92
N ILE A 117 24.13 -6.38 -13.74
CA ILE A 117 23.19 -5.39 -13.18
C ILE A 117 23.78 -4.00 -13.36
N ASP A 118 23.06 -3.14 -14.07
CA ASP A 118 23.45 -1.75 -14.34
C ASP A 118 22.64 -0.76 -13.50
N ASN A 119 21.38 -1.07 -13.21
CA ASN A 119 20.47 -0.18 -12.53
C ASN A 119 19.73 -0.86 -11.36
N VAL A 120 19.31 -0.05 -10.39
CA VAL A 120 18.57 -0.47 -9.20
C VAL A 120 17.31 0.38 -9.05
N MET A 121 16.16 -0.27 -9.05
CA MET A 121 14.87 0.36 -8.78
C MET A 121 14.56 0.28 -7.30
N ILE A 122 14.22 1.41 -6.66
CA ILE A 122 13.80 1.49 -5.25
C ILE A 122 12.33 1.92 -5.22
N LEU A 123 11.50 1.13 -4.53
CA LEU A 123 10.04 1.30 -4.48
C LEU A 123 9.55 1.25 -3.04
N SER A 124 8.52 2.04 -2.73
CA SER A 124 7.78 1.89 -1.47
C SER A 124 6.78 0.73 -1.57
N GLY A 125 6.60 -0.02 -0.49
CA GLY A 125 5.70 -1.19 -0.43
C GLY A 125 4.27 -0.86 0.01
N ASP A 126 3.91 0.42 0.13
CA ASP A 126 2.70 0.90 0.78
C ASP A 126 1.94 1.99 -0.01
N GLN A 127 2.29 2.17 -1.26
CA GLN A 127 1.68 3.14 -2.17
C GLN A 127 0.72 2.47 -3.14
N LEU A 128 -0.29 3.22 -3.56
CA LEU A 128 -1.33 2.80 -4.46
C LEU A 128 -1.22 3.58 -5.77
N TYR A 129 -0.84 2.89 -6.83
CA TYR A 129 -0.66 3.46 -8.17
C TYR A 129 -0.57 2.34 -9.20
N ARG A 130 -0.70 2.69 -10.47
CA ARG A 130 -0.49 1.79 -11.58
C ARG A 130 0.47 2.44 -12.57
N MET A 131 1.69 1.93 -12.66
CA MET A 131 2.74 2.50 -13.49
C MET A 131 3.45 1.41 -14.30
N ASP A 132 3.67 1.71 -15.57
CA ASP A 132 4.60 0.98 -16.41
C ASP A 132 5.99 1.63 -16.28
N PHE A 133 6.93 0.92 -15.71
CA PHE A 133 8.28 1.45 -15.50
C PHE A 133 9.14 1.51 -16.75
N ARG A 134 8.69 0.94 -17.88
CA ARG A 134 9.47 0.94 -19.14
C ARG A 134 9.79 2.35 -19.63
N ASP A 135 8.84 3.26 -19.55
CA ASP A 135 9.03 4.65 -19.98
C ASP A 135 10.02 5.39 -19.06
N MET A 136 9.95 5.14 -17.75
CA MET A 136 10.91 5.69 -16.79
C MET A 136 12.32 5.16 -17.04
N ILE A 137 12.47 3.88 -17.33
CA ILE A 137 13.75 3.24 -17.65
C ILE A 137 14.31 3.80 -18.96
N GLN A 138 13.49 3.91 -19.99
CA GLN A 138 13.89 4.50 -21.27
C GLN A 138 14.38 5.94 -21.10
N LYS A 139 13.67 6.76 -20.33
CA LYS A 139 14.07 8.13 -20.03
C LYS A 139 15.40 8.20 -19.28
N HIS A 140 15.60 7.31 -18.30
CA HIS A 140 16.86 7.19 -17.56
C HIS A 140 18.07 6.91 -18.47
N GLU A 141 17.91 5.98 -19.40
CA GLU A 141 18.93 5.61 -20.37
C GLU A 141 19.20 6.75 -21.37
N GLN A 142 18.16 7.35 -21.93
CA GLN A 142 18.27 8.44 -22.91
C GLN A 142 18.93 9.70 -22.35
N THR A 143 18.63 10.06 -21.11
CA THR A 143 19.20 11.24 -20.47
C THR A 143 20.59 10.99 -19.89
N GLY A 144 21.00 9.75 -19.79
CA GLY A 144 22.25 9.37 -19.13
C GLY A 144 22.28 9.73 -17.65
N ALA A 145 21.10 9.84 -17.00
CA ALA A 145 20.98 10.22 -15.60
C ALA A 145 21.68 9.25 -14.66
N ASP A 146 22.19 9.76 -13.54
CA ASP A 146 22.68 8.94 -12.42
C ASP A 146 21.52 8.40 -11.57
N VAL A 147 20.45 9.21 -11.48
CA VAL A 147 19.22 8.90 -10.77
C VAL A 147 18.03 9.43 -11.57
N THR A 148 16.99 8.64 -11.72
CA THR A 148 15.68 9.11 -12.19
C THR A 148 14.65 8.91 -11.09
N ILE A 149 13.81 9.91 -10.85
CA ILE A 149 12.75 9.86 -9.85
C ILE A 149 11.38 10.00 -10.51
N ALA A 150 10.45 9.13 -10.15
CA ALA A 150 9.08 9.30 -10.55
C ALA A 150 8.44 10.44 -9.75
N ALA A 151 7.70 11.29 -10.44
CA ALA A 151 7.19 12.54 -9.90
C ALA A 151 5.78 12.82 -10.41
N LYS A 152 4.91 13.30 -9.53
CA LYS A 152 3.53 13.67 -9.85
C LYS A 152 3.36 15.19 -9.81
N PRO A 153 2.81 15.80 -10.87
CA PRO A 153 2.35 17.17 -10.80
C PRO A 153 1.17 17.32 -9.84
N VAL A 154 1.25 18.29 -8.94
CA VAL A 154 0.24 18.53 -7.91
C VAL A 154 -0.09 20.02 -7.82
N ALA A 155 -1.28 20.32 -7.34
CA ALA A 155 -1.71 21.68 -7.03
C ALA A 155 -1.10 22.14 -5.69
N ARG A 156 -1.18 23.45 -5.44
CA ARG A 156 -0.59 24.11 -4.26
C ARG A 156 -1.06 23.55 -2.92
N ASP A 157 -2.33 23.24 -2.81
CA ASP A 157 -2.96 22.70 -1.58
C ASP A 157 -2.41 21.34 -1.17
N GLN A 158 -1.93 20.54 -2.12
CA GLN A 158 -1.34 19.23 -1.90
C GLN A 158 0.16 19.29 -1.60
N ALA A 159 0.85 20.34 -2.06
CA ALA A 159 2.31 20.44 -2.01
C ALA A 159 2.86 20.41 -0.57
N SER A 160 2.16 21.01 0.41
CA SER A 160 2.61 21.06 1.82
C SER A 160 2.74 19.70 2.52
N ARG A 161 2.21 18.64 1.94
CA ARG A 161 2.24 17.28 2.50
C ARG A 161 3.32 16.39 1.90
N LEU A 162 3.95 16.82 0.82
CA LEU A 162 4.83 16.04 -0.04
C LEU A 162 6.24 16.64 -0.14
N GLY A 163 7.18 15.85 -0.60
CA GLY A 163 8.50 16.36 -0.98
C GLY A 163 8.42 16.96 -2.37
N ILE A 164 8.69 18.27 -2.50
CA ILE A 164 8.52 19.02 -3.75
C ILE A 164 9.86 19.29 -4.41
N MET A 165 9.93 19.06 -5.71
CA MET A 165 11.09 19.28 -6.55
C MET A 165 10.87 20.49 -7.47
N ARG A 166 11.93 21.25 -7.69
CA ARG A 166 12.03 22.21 -8.79
C ARG A 166 12.94 21.64 -9.87
N VAL A 167 12.51 21.72 -11.12
CA VAL A 167 13.27 21.24 -12.28
C VAL A 167 13.58 22.37 -13.25
N ASP A 168 14.59 22.18 -14.08
CA ASP A 168 14.86 23.02 -15.23
C ASP A 168 14.07 22.57 -16.47
N THR A 169 14.25 23.26 -17.59
CA THR A 169 13.59 23.00 -18.86
C THR A 169 13.91 21.64 -19.47
N THR A 170 14.96 20.97 -19.00
CA THR A 170 15.32 19.61 -19.43
C THR A 170 14.72 18.52 -18.52
N GLY A 171 14.07 18.93 -17.42
CA GLY A 171 13.53 18.04 -16.39
C GLY A 171 14.58 17.56 -15.37
N ARG A 172 15.76 18.21 -15.34
CA ARG A 172 16.77 17.94 -14.31
C ARG A 172 16.41 18.65 -13.01
N VAL A 173 16.55 17.96 -11.88
CA VAL A 173 16.25 18.50 -10.56
C VAL A 173 17.28 19.56 -10.17
N GLN A 174 16.79 20.75 -9.78
CA GLN A 174 17.57 21.90 -9.35
C GLN A 174 17.33 22.28 -7.89
N GLY A 175 16.25 21.78 -7.28
CA GLY A 175 15.91 22.04 -5.89
C GLY A 175 14.94 21.02 -5.33
N PHE A 176 14.92 20.90 -4.01
CA PHE A 176 14.02 20.02 -3.28
C PHE A 176 13.73 20.57 -1.88
N LEU A 177 12.46 20.56 -1.48
CA LEU A 177 12.03 20.80 -0.11
C LEU A 177 11.05 19.72 0.34
N GLU A 178 11.33 19.14 1.51
CA GLU A 178 10.45 18.17 2.15
C GLU A 178 9.35 18.90 2.92
N LYS A 179 8.12 18.74 2.47
CA LYS A 179 6.91 19.29 3.11
C LYS A 179 6.99 20.81 3.39
N PRO A 180 7.10 21.65 2.36
CA PRO A 180 7.15 23.10 2.53
C PRO A 180 5.89 23.60 3.25
N GLN A 181 6.05 24.43 4.30
CA GLN A 181 4.94 24.89 5.13
C GLN A 181 4.59 26.36 4.91
N THR A 182 5.52 27.13 4.36
CA THR A 182 5.33 28.57 4.15
C THR A 182 5.19 28.90 2.68
N GLU A 183 4.52 30.03 2.39
CA GLU A 183 4.39 30.56 1.03
C GLU A 183 5.77 30.77 0.37
N ALA A 184 6.73 31.32 1.12
CA ALA A 184 8.08 31.56 0.64
C ALA A 184 8.82 30.25 0.28
N GLU A 185 8.61 29.16 1.03
CA GLU A 185 9.16 27.84 0.71
C GLU A 185 8.52 27.25 -0.54
N LEU A 186 7.20 27.39 -0.70
CA LEU A 186 6.48 26.96 -1.88
C LEU A 186 6.96 27.70 -3.13
N ASP A 187 7.18 29.01 -3.05
CA ASP A 187 7.65 29.82 -4.18
C ASP A 187 9.06 29.40 -4.66
N ILE A 188 9.93 28.94 -3.75
CA ILE A 188 11.28 28.47 -4.10
C ILE A 188 11.25 27.19 -4.95
N VAL A 189 10.27 26.30 -4.72
CA VAL A 189 10.17 25.00 -5.40
C VAL A 189 9.11 24.95 -6.49
N LYS A 190 8.55 26.09 -6.84
CA LYS A 190 7.60 26.21 -7.94
C LYS A 190 8.31 25.87 -9.27
N THR A 191 7.65 25.09 -10.10
CA THR A 191 8.07 24.77 -11.47
C THR A 191 7.14 25.48 -12.46
N ASP A 192 7.64 25.88 -13.61
CA ASP A 192 6.87 26.50 -14.66
C ASP A 192 5.72 25.58 -15.11
N PRO A 193 4.46 25.98 -14.96
CA PRO A 193 3.31 25.15 -15.35
C PRO A 193 3.25 24.90 -16.86
N ASP A 194 3.77 25.80 -17.69
CA ASP A 194 3.81 25.63 -19.14
C ASP A 194 4.73 24.45 -19.50
N TRP A 195 5.87 24.30 -18.82
CA TRP A 195 6.75 23.17 -19.00
C TRP A 195 6.06 21.85 -18.61
N ILE A 196 5.37 21.82 -17.44
CA ILE A 196 4.64 20.63 -16.98
C ILE A 196 3.57 20.23 -18.00
N ASN A 197 2.76 21.21 -18.45
CA ASN A 197 1.69 21.00 -19.40
C ASN A 197 2.21 20.53 -20.76
N GLN A 198 3.34 21.06 -21.23
CA GLN A 198 3.98 20.64 -22.47
C GLN A 198 4.47 19.17 -22.39
N GLN A 199 5.05 18.75 -21.24
CA GLN A 199 5.52 17.38 -21.05
C GLN A 199 4.38 16.36 -21.00
N LEU A 200 3.22 16.75 -20.46
CA LEU A 200 2.08 15.86 -20.24
C LEU A 200 0.99 15.96 -21.32
N GLY A 201 1.04 16.99 -22.15
CA GLY A 201 -0.04 17.29 -23.11
C GLY A 201 -1.35 17.71 -22.44
N THR A 202 -1.27 18.33 -21.24
CA THR A 202 -2.43 18.78 -20.44
C THR A 202 -2.45 20.29 -20.31
N GLY A 203 -3.58 20.87 -19.89
CA GLY A 203 -3.75 22.31 -19.65
C GLY A 203 -4.19 22.57 -18.20
N GLN A 204 -3.63 21.87 -17.22
CA GLN A 204 -4.03 21.98 -15.82
C GLN A 204 -3.11 22.95 -15.05
N ASP A 205 -3.67 23.66 -14.08
CA ASP A 205 -2.94 24.57 -13.20
C ASP A 205 -2.30 23.78 -12.04
N ARG A 206 -1.13 23.21 -12.32
CA ARG A 206 -0.32 22.43 -11.36
C ARG A 206 1.12 22.87 -11.44
N ASP A 207 1.55 23.63 -10.43
CA ASP A 207 2.85 24.33 -10.40
C ASP A 207 3.93 23.57 -9.63
N TYR A 208 3.59 22.42 -9.03
CA TYR A 208 4.48 21.69 -8.14
C TYR A 208 4.70 20.27 -8.63
N ILE A 209 5.92 19.78 -8.46
CA ILE A 209 6.30 18.42 -8.83
C ILE A 209 6.63 17.66 -7.55
N ALA A 210 5.74 16.77 -7.16
CA ALA A 210 5.89 15.95 -5.96
C ALA A 210 6.68 14.65 -6.23
N SER A 211 7.62 14.34 -5.35
CA SER A 211 8.32 13.07 -5.35
C SER A 211 7.38 11.93 -4.97
N MET A 212 7.33 10.90 -5.78
CA MET A 212 6.58 9.68 -5.48
C MET A 212 7.38 8.69 -4.62
N GLY A 213 8.66 8.96 -4.31
CA GLY A 213 9.51 8.01 -3.58
C GLY A 213 9.85 6.75 -4.37
N ILE A 214 9.79 6.83 -5.70
CA ILE A 214 10.16 5.77 -6.64
C ILE A 214 11.41 6.23 -7.37
N TYR A 215 12.50 5.49 -7.23
CA TYR A 215 13.81 5.88 -7.74
C TYR A 215 14.40 4.80 -8.63
N LEU A 216 15.03 5.20 -9.73
CA LEU A 216 15.91 4.36 -10.55
C LEU A 216 17.33 4.92 -10.47
N PHE A 217 18.23 4.18 -9.87
CA PHE A 217 19.64 4.53 -9.71
C PHE A 217 20.51 3.74 -10.66
N ARG A 218 21.58 4.35 -11.19
CA ARG A 218 22.72 3.56 -11.64
C ARG A 218 23.30 2.78 -10.47
N GLN A 219 23.60 1.51 -10.67
CA GLN A 219 24.12 0.63 -9.61
C GLN A 219 25.34 1.24 -8.90
N GLN A 220 26.31 1.75 -9.66
CA GLN A 220 27.53 2.36 -9.09
C GLN A 220 27.20 3.61 -8.27
N THR A 221 26.29 4.46 -8.75
CA THR A 221 25.86 5.67 -8.03
C THR A 221 25.25 5.33 -6.68
N LEU A 222 24.30 4.37 -6.65
CA LEU A 222 23.66 3.92 -5.41
C LEU A 222 24.69 3.34 -4.43
N HIS A 223 25.58 2.48 -4.94
CA HIS A 223 26.65 1.90 -4.13
C HIS A 223 27.54 2.98 -3.54
N ASP A 224 28.01 3.94 -4.34
CA ASP A 224 28.91 5.02 -3.89
C ASP A 224 28.26 5.89 -2.82
N VAL A 225 26.99 6.25 -3.00
CA VAL A 225 26.27 7.07 -2.02
C VAL A 225 26.10 6.30 -0.70
N LEU A 226 25.61 5.06 -0.74
CA LEU A 226 25.29 4.32 0.48
C LEU A 226 26.52 3.77 1.20
N SER A 227 27.62 3.47 0.49
CA SER A 227 28.86 2.98 1.12
C SER A 227 29.70 4.09 1.75
N LYS A 228 29.58 5.33 1.27
CA LYS A 228 30.38 6.48 1.73
C LYS A 228 29.64 7.37 2.74
N THR A 229 28.38 7.07 3.06
CA THR A 229 27.54 7.87 3.97
C THR A 229 26.79 6.97 4.94
N ASN A 230 26.32 7.57 6.04
CA ASN A 230 25.45 6.92 7.02
C ASN A 230 23.99 7.37 6.88
N TYR A 231 23.56 7.78 5.68
CA TYR A 231 22.18 8.21 5.44
C TYR A 231 21.19 7.11 5.78
N GLN A 232 20.14 7.50 6.46
CA GLN A 232 19.09 6.58 6.92
C GLN A 232 17.86 6.59 6.02
N ASP A 233 17.54 7.74 5.37
CA ASP A 233 16.33 7.92 4.61
C ASP A 233 16.60 8.39 3.16
N PHE A 234 15.89 7.76 2.19
CA PHE A 234 16.04 8.15 0.77
C PHE A 234 15.52 9.55 0.50
N GLY A 235 14.36 9.93 1.01
CA GLY A 235 13.72 11.20 0.72
C GLY A 235 14.40 12.38 1.42
N LYS A 236 14.80 12.18 2.68
CA LYS A 236 15.35 13.26 3.51
C LYS A 236 16.85 13.48 3.35
N GLU A 237 17.59 12.45 2.99
CA GLU A 237 19.07 12.50 3.00
C GLU A 237 19.68 12.11 1.66
N VAL A 238 19.39 10.90 1.13
CA VAL A 238 20.01 10.39 -0.10
C VAL A 238 19.64 11.25 -1.30
N PHE A 239 18.37 11.55 -1.48
CA PHE A 239 17.89 12.34 -2.61
C PHE A 239 18.41 13.79 -2.56
N PRO A 240 18.30 14.54 -1.43
CA PRO A 240 18.84 15.90 -1.33
C PRO A 240 20.36 15.98 -1.54
N ALA A 241 21.12 14.98 -1.12
CA ALA A 241 22.55 14.91 -1.40
C ALA A 241 22.85 14.57 -2.87
N SER A 242 22.02 13.73 -3.48
CA SER A 242 22.22 13.27 -4.87
C SER A 242 22.01 14.37 -5.89
N PHE A 243 20.96 15.18 -5.81
CA PHE A 243 20.71 16.20 -6.84
C PHE A 243 21.75 17.32 -6.86
N ARG A 244 22.49 17.52 -5.76
CA ARG A 244 23.57 18.54 -5.68
C ARG A 244 24.86 18.08 -6.38
N THR A 245 25.09 16.79 -6.47
CA THR A 245 26.39 16.21 -6.92
C THR A 245 26.29 15.31 -8.14
N ARG A 246 25.07 14.93 -8.52
CA ARG A 246 24.76 13.96 -9.58
C ARG A 246 23.74 14.51 -10.57
N HIS A 247 23.63 13.85 -11.71
CA HIS A 247 22.55 14.13 -12.66
C HIS A 247 21.28 13.41 -12.22
N VAL A 248 20.32 14.17 -11.66
CA VAL A 248 19.01 13.67 -11.24
C VAL A 248 17.94 14.16 -12.20
N GLN A 249 17.21 13.24 -12.83
CA GLN A 249 16.17 13.49 -13.82
C GLN A 249 14.80 13.14 -13.25
N VAL A 250 13.75 13.92 -13.56
CA VAL A 250 12.37 13.54 -13.25
C VAL A 250 11.74 12.74 -14.38
N HIS A 251 10.91 11.77 -14.01
CA HIS A 251 9.94 11.12 -14.88
C HIS A 251 8.55 11.50 -14.40
N LEU A 252 7.81 12.29 -15.18
CA LEU A 252 6.47 12.72 -14.81
C LEU A 252 5.47 11.58 -14.98
N PHE A 253 4.63 11.41 -13.98
CA PHE A 253 3.52 10.44 -13.92
C PHE A 253 2.24 11.19 -13.56
N ASP A 254 1.22 11.11 -14.40
CA ASP A 254 -0.01 11.92 -14.26
C ASP A 254 -1.26 11.09 -13.91
N ASP A 255 -1.14 9.77 -13.76
CA ASP A 255 -2.23 8.93 -13.33
C ASP A 255 -2.41 8.95 -11.81
N TYR A 256 -3.34 8.13 -11.31
CA TYR A 256 -3.63 8.01 -9.89
C TYR A 256 -2.43 7.50 -9.10
N TRP A 257 -2.11 8.22 -8.04
CA TRP A 257 -1.10 7.84 -7.04
C TRP A 257 -1.53 8.34 -5.67
N GLU A 258 -1.46 7.45 -4.66
CA GLU A 258 -1.81 7.74 -3.27
C GLU A 258 -0.82 7.08 -2.32
N ASP A 259 -0.31 7.84 -1.34
CA ASP A 259 0.44 7.29 -0.20
C ASP A 259 -0.56 6.89 0.91
N ILE A 260 -0.78 5.59 1.07
CA ILE A 260 -1.69 5.07 2.09
C ILE A 260 -1.03 5.20 3.47
N GLY A 261 -1.05 6.41 4.01
CA GLY A 261 -0.34 6.77 5.25
C GLY A 261 -1.18 6.77 6.52
N THR A 262 -2.51 6.89 6.44
CA THR A 262 -3.44 7.03 7.58
C THR A 262 -4.65 6.11 7.43
N ILE A 263 -5.42 5.94 8.52
CA ILE A 263 -6.71 5.19 8.47
C ILE A 263 -7.66 5.84 7.47
N ARG A 264 -7.73 7.17 7.43
CA ARG A 264 -8.58 7.89 6.49
C ARG A 264 -8.18 7.65 5.05
N SER A 265 -6.90 7.82 4.70
CA SER A 265 -6.45 7.58 3.31
C SER A 265 -6.65 6.12 2.88
N PHE A 266 -6.46 5.16 3.79
CA PHE A 266 -6.77 3.76 3.55
C PHE A 266 -8.26 3.53 3.27
N TYR A 267 -9.13 4.12 4.08
CA TYR A 267 -10.58 3.99 3.97
C TYR A 267 -11.08 4.60 2.65
N GLU A 268 -10.71 5.84 2.36
CA GLU A 268 -11.12 6.56 1.16
C GLU A 268 -10.61 5.86 -0.12
N ALA A 269 -9.36 5.41 -0.14
CA ALA A 269 -8.79 4.68 -1.27
C ALA A 269 -9.51 3.35 -1.56
N ASN A 270 -9.88 2.59 -0.53
CA ASN A 270 -10.64 1.35 -0.74
C ASN A 270 -12.04 1.61 -1.29
N LEU A 271 -12.75 2.61 -0.79
CA LEU A 271 -14.10 2.95 -1.28
C LEU A 271 -14.04 3.55 -2.70
N SER A 272 -13.05 4.38 -3.01
CA SER A 272 -12.88 4.92 -4.37
C SER A 272 -12.64 3.81 -5.39
N LEU A 273 -11.88 2.78 -5.03
CA LEU A 273 -11.65 1.60 -5.88
C LEU A 273 -12.88 0.68 -6.00
N ALA A 274 -13.84 0.79 -5.08
CA ALA A 274 -15.12 0.07 -5.15
C ALA A 274 -16.20 0.83 -5.93
N SER A 275 -15.95 2.07 -6.29
CA SER A 275 -16.91 2.92 -7.00
C SER A 275 -17.14 2.43 -8.44
N THR A 276 -18.18 2.93 -9.09
CA THR A 276 -18.48 2.63 -10.51
C THR A 276 -17.43 3.17 -11.48
N HIS A 277 -16.66 4.18 -11.07
CA HIS A 277 -15.56 4.74 -11.84
C HIS A 277 -14.32 4.77 -10.95
N PRO A 278 -13.66 3.60 -10.77
CA PRO A 278 -12.48 3.53 -9.92
C PRO A 278 -11.32 4.30 -10.54
N PRO A 279 -10.40 4.84 -9.73
CA PRO A 279 -9.24 5.58 -10.22
C PRO A 279 -8.33 4.75 -11.11
N PHE A 280 -8.35 3.42 -10.97
CA PHE A 280 -7.76 2.45 -11.89
C PHE A 280 -8.37 1.06 -11.70
N GLU A 281 -8.28 0.24 -12.75
CA GLU A 281 -8.78 -1.13 -12.73
C GLU A 281 -7.74 -2.12 -12.23
N MET A 282 -8.13 -3.05 -11.33
CA MET A 282 -7.25 -4.10 -10.82
C MET A 282 -6.96 -5.22 -11.83
N SER A 283 -7.82 -5.37 -12.84
CA SER A 283 -7.83 -6.54 -13.75
C SER A 283 -7.65 -6.21 -15.23
N LEU A 284 -6.94 -5.10 -15.56
CA LEU A 284 -6.67 -4.81 -16.98
C LEU A 284 -5.82 -5.90 -17.63
N ALA A 285 -6.19 -6.29 -18.85
CA ALA A 285 -5.49 -7.33 -19.60
C ALA A 285 -4.01 -7.00 -19.87
N THR A 286 -3.68 -5.70 -19.99
CA THR A 286 -2.32 -5.20 -20.26
C THR A 286 -1.42 -5.16 -19.03
N GLY A 287 -1.95 -5.47 -17.84
CA GLY A 287 -1.16 -5.41 -16.61
C GLY A 287 -2.03 -5.62 -15.37
N PRO A 288 -2.48 -6.84 -15.09
CA PRO A 288 -3.30 -7.12 -13.92
C PRO A 288 -2.52 -6.93 -12.63
N ILE A 289 -3.22 -6.58 -11.55
CA ILE A 289 -2.62 -6.65 -10.22
C ILE A 289 -2.68 -8.11 -9.76
N TYR A 290 -1.50 -8.73 -9.66
CA TYR A 290 -1.36 -10.11 -9.19
C TYR A 290 -1.52 -10.19 -7.68
N THR A 291 -2.14 -11.25 -7.20
CA THR A 291 -2.25 -11.57 -5.77
C THR A 291 -2.25 -13.07 -5.57
N ARG A 292 -2.22 -13.51 -4.32
CA ARG A 292 -2.30 -14.93 -3.99
C ARG A 292 -3.58 -15.55 -4.56
N PRO A 293 -3.52 -16.57 -5.43
CA PRO A 293 -4.69 -17.33 -5.85
C PRO A 293 -5.25 -18.09 -4.65
N ARG A 294 -6.57 -18.02 -4.49
CA ARG A 294 -7.29 -18.74 -3.43
C ARG A 294 -8.40 -19.52 -4.09
N TYR A 295 -8.35 -20.82 -3.99
CA TYR A 295 -9.35 -21.71 -4.58
C TYR A 295 -10.61 -21.71 -3.72
N LEU A 296 -11.33 -20.58 -3.72
CA LEU A 296 -12.57 -20.38 -2.97
C LEU A 296 -13.78 -20.63 -3.86
N PRO A 297 -14.91 -21.07 -3.28
CA PRO A 297 -16.15 -21.17 -4.03
C PRO A 297 -16.67 -19.77 -4.38
N PRO A 298 -17.53 -19.65 -5.39
CA PRO A 298 -18.27 -18.41 -5.64
C PRO A 298 -19.05 -17.97 -4.40
N THR A 299 -19.20 -16.65 -4.25
CA THR A 299 -20.01 -16.07 -3.18
C THR A 299 -21.50 -16.46 -3.33
N ARG A 300 -22.13 -16.86 -2.24
CA ARG A 300 -23.57 -17.16 -2.17
C ARG A 300 -24.34 -15.99 -1.58
N MET A 301 -25.43 -15.59 -2.23
CA MET A 301 -26.32 -14.52 -1.81
C MET A 301 -27.76 -15.03 -1.80
N ASP A 302 -28.49 -14.78 -0.72
CA ASP A 302 -29.92 -15.09 -0.63
C ASP A 302 -30.74 -13.81 -0.47
N LYS A 303 -31.46 -13.40 -1.52
CA LYS A 303 -32.34 -12.21 -1.52
C LYS A 303 -31.69 -10.96 -0.89
N ALA A 304 -30.37 -10.78 -1.15
CA ALA A 304 -29.63 -9.62 -0.71
C ALA A 304 -29.67 -8.51 -1.76
N THR A 305 -29.60 -7.25 -1.30
CA THR A 305 -29.46 -6.06 -2.17
C THR A 305 -28.03 -5.55 -2.09
N ILE A 306 -27.35 -5.45 -3.23
CA ILE A 306 -25.95 -4.99 -3.29
C ILE A 306 -25.84 -3.90 -4.35
N SER A 307 -25.26 -2.75 -3.99
CA SER A 307 -25.02 -1.63 -4.90
C SER A 307 -23.69 -0.94 -4.62
N GLY A 308 -22.99 -0.48 -5.67
CA GLY A 308 -21.72 0.27 -5.58
C GLY A 308 -20.65 -0.42 -4.72
N SER A 309 -20.58 -1.76 -4.74
CA SER A 309 -19.77 -2.52 -3.79
C SER A 309 -18.96 -3.61 -4.46
N LEU A 310 -17.82 -3.96 -3.87
CA LEU A 310 -17.02 -5.11 -4.26
C LEU A 310 -17.23 -6.25 -3.26
N VAL A 311 -17.49 -7.46 -3.77
CA VAL A 311 -17.64 -8.67 -2.95
C VAL A 311 -16.66 -9.72 -3.43
N ALA A 312 -15.75 -10.12 -2.54
CA ALA A 312 -14.73 -11.14 -2.84
C ALA A 312 -15.31 -12.57 -2.75
N ASP A 313 -14.48 -13.55 -3.18
CA ASP A 313 -14.85 -14.95 -3.22
C ASP A 313 -15.10 -15.58 -1.84
N GLY A 314 -15.94 -16.61 -1.82
CA GLY A 314 -16.16 -17.45 -0.65
C GLY A 314 -17.08 -16.85 0.41
N CYS A 315 -17.77 -15.74 0.13
CA CYS A 315 -18.72 -15.16 1.07
C CYS A 315 -20.05 -15.90 1.11
N LYS A 316 -20.76 -15.78 2.24
CA LYS A 316 -22.16 -16.15 2.37
C LYS A 316 -22.92 -14.94 2.90
N ILE A 317 -23.90 -14.47 2.14
CA ILE A 317 -24.69 -13.27 2.45
C ILE A 317 -26.13 -13.71 2.66
N GLY A 318 -26.62 -13.50 3.89
CA GLY A 318 -27.92 -13.95 4.35
C GLY A 318 -29.09 -13.14 3.77
N LYS A 319 -30.29 -13.69 3.95
CA LYS A 319 -31.53 -13.15 3.42
C LYS A 319 -31.81 -11.72 3.91
N GLY A 320 -32.13 -10.84 2.96
CA GLY A 320 -32.50 -9.46 3.25
C GLY A 320 -31.32 -8.58 3.70
N ALA A 321 -30.10 -9.03 3.52
CA ALA A 321 -28.94 -8.17 3.75
C ALA A 321 -28.86 -7.05 2.71
N VAL A 322 -28.41 -5.86 3.13
CA VAL A 322 -28.24 -4.67 2.30
C VAL A 322 -26.78 -4.24 2.37
N ILE A 323 -26.09 -4.15 1.23
CA ILE A 323 -24.69 -3.77 1.13
C ILE A 323 -24.56 -2.63 0.11
N GLU A 324 -24.12 -1.46 0.56
CA GLU A 324 -24.02 -0.25 -0.25
C GLU A 324 -22.65 0.40 -0.08
N ASN A 325 -22.04 0.84 -1.19
CA ASN A 325 -20.77 1.56 -1.21
C ASN A 325 -19.72 0.93 -0.26
N SER A 326 -19.48 -0.38 -0.42
CA SER A 326 -18.67 -1.13 0.55
C SER A 326 -17.74 -2.15 -0.11
N VAL A 327 -16.70 -2.54 0.62
CA VAL A 327 -15.75 -3.59 0.22
C VAL A 327 -15.92 -4.79 1.15
N ILE A 328 -16.31 -5.92 0.58
CA ILE A 328 -16.50 -7.19 1.31
C ILE A 328 -15.37 -8.14 0.96
N GLY A 329 -14.51 -8.41 1.94
CA GLY A 329 -13.34 -9.28 1.79
C GLY A 329 -13.69 -10.77 1.75
N LEU A 330 -12.65 -11.58 1.54
CA LEU A 330 -12.77 -13.03 1.38
C LEU A 330 -13.43 -13.72 2.58
N ARG A 331 -14.28 -14.72 2.32
CA ARG A 331 -14.92 -15.58 3.35
C ARG A 331 -15.77 -14.81 4.36
N CYS A 332 -16.31 -13.63 4.00
CA CYS A 332 -17.24 -12.96 4.89
C CYS A 332 -18.51 -13.80 5.08
N MET A 333 -18.85 -14.07 6.33
CA MET A 333 -20.10 -14.68 6.74
C MET A 333 -21.02 -13.56 7.25
N ILE A 334 -22.06 -13.23 6.50
CA ILE A 334 -22.98 -12.12 6.77
C ILE A 334 -24.37 -12.69 7.03
N GLY A 335 -24.92 -12.43 8.20
CA GLY A 335 -26.22 -12.92 8.64
C GLY A 335 -27.40 -12.28 7.91
N GLU A 336 -28.61 -12.65 8.32
CA GLU A 336 -29.85 -12.12 7.76
C GLU A 336 -30.09 -10.67 8.20
N ARG A 337 -30.68 -9.86 7.30
CA ARG A 337 -31.07 -8.45 7.56
C ARG A 337 -29.93 -7.57 8.07
N VAL A 338 -28.68 -7.94 7.78
CA VAL A 338 -27.52 -7.11 8.06
C VAL A 338 -27.48 -5.92 7.11
N VAL A 339 -27.16 -4.74 7.62
CA VAL A 339 -26.98 -3.52 6.81
C VAL A 339 -25.54 -3.08 6.87
N ILE A 340 -24.87 -3.02 5.73
CA ILE A 340 -23.48 -2.57 5.59
C ILE A 340 -23.44 -1.41 4.61
N ARG A 341 -22.98 -0.24 5.06
CA ARG A 341 -22.83 0.96 4.24
C ARG A 341 -21.46 1.58 4.42
N ASN A 342 -20.93 2.17 3.35
CA ASN A 342 -19.69 2.94 3.40
C ASN A 342 -18.60 2.24 4.21
N SER A 343 -18.46 0.93 4.08
CA SER A 343 -17.64 0.14 5.02
C SER A 343 -16.70 -0.84 4.33
N ILE A 344 -15.62 -1.18 5.04
CA ILE A 344 -14.62 -2.13 4.56
C ILE A 344 -14.57 -3.31 5.52
N LEU A 345 -14.97 -4.49 5.05
CA LEU A 345 -14.85 -5.75 5.78
C LEU A 345 -13.71 -6.56 5.17
N MET A 346 -12.66 -6.83 5.92
CA MET A 346 -11.47 -7.56 5.42
C MET A 346 -11.67 -9.08 5.35
N GLY A 347 -12.78 -9.59 5.88
CA GLY A 347 -13.16 -10.99 5.81
C GLY A 347 -12.45 -11.90 6.79
N ALA A 348 -12.26 -13.17 6.41
CA ALA A 348 -11.65 -14.16 7.27
C ALA A 348 -10.52 -14.93 6.59
N ASP A 349 -9.60 -15.45 7.39
CA ASP A 349 -8.50 -16.30 6.92
C ASP A 349 -8.93 -17.76 6.71
N HIS A 350 -10.01 -18.21 7.40
CA HIS A 350 -10.60 -19.55 7.37
C HIS A 350 -12.09 -19.49 7.64
N TYR A 351 -12.82 -20.57 7.37
CA TYR A 351 -14.18 -20.76 7.85
C TYR A 351 -14.16 -21.43 9.22
N GLU A 352 -15.08 -21.08 10.10
CA GLU A 352 -15.19 -21.71 11.43
C GLU A 352 -15.37 -23.23 11.35
N SER A 353 -16.12 -23.68 10.35
CA SER A 353 -16.38 -25.12 10.10
C SER A 353 -15.15 -25.92 9.65
N GLU A 354 -14.03 -25.27 9.31
CA GLU A 354 -12.76 -25.94 8.96
C GLU A 354 -11.98 -26.44 10.20
N PHE A 355 -12.37 -25.98 11.38
CA PHE A 355 -11.79 -26.45 12.64
C PHE A 355 -12.79 -27.35 13.36
N PRO A 356 -12.33 -28.44 14.01
CA PRO A 356 -13.15 -29.17 14.95
C PRO A 356 -13.76 -28.17 15.93
N ALA A 357 -15.03 -28.33 16.27
CA ALA A 357 -15.62 -27.56 17.34
C ALA A 357 -14.71 -27.72 18.56
N ASP A 358 -13.94 -26.69 18.87
CA ASP A 358 -13.06 -26.70 20.02
C ASP A 358 -13.97 -26.93 21.22
N GLN A 359 -13.70 -27.98 22.01
CA GLN A 359 -14.46 -28.28 23.22
C GLN A 359 -14.40 -27.11 24.22
N ASP A 360 -13.52 -26.11 23.96
CA ASP A 360 -13.32 -24.88 24.71
C ASP A 360 -14.08 -23.66 24.14
N GLN A 361 -15.00 -23.82 23.18
CA GLN A 361 -15.86 -22.69 22.76
C GLN A 361 -16.69 -22.25 23.95
N GLN A 362 -16.30 -21.12 24.54
CA GLN A 362 -17.05 -20.53 25.66
C GLN A 362 -18.48 -20.22 25.19
N PRO A 363 -19.52 -20.64 25.93
CA PRO A 363 -20.89 -20.31 25.60
C PRO A 363 -21.08 -18.78 25.48
N GLY A 364 -21.67 -18.31 24.37
CA GLY A 364 -21.96 -16.89 24.15
C GLY A 364 -20.99 -16.17 23.23
N ILE A 365 -19.90 -16.77 22.78
CA ILE A 365 -19.02 -16.16 21.75
C ILE A 365 -19.67 -16.31 20.37
N PRO A 366 -19.89 -15.19 19.62
CA PRO A 366 -20.42 -15.24 18.26
C PRO A 366 -19.49 -16.00 17.32
N PRO A 367 -20.01 -16.63 16.24
CA PRO A 367 -19.15 -17.21 15.20
C PRO A 367 -18.39 -16.12 14.42
N ILE A 368 -17.31 -16.52 13.71
CA ILE A 368 -16.59 -15.61 12.82
C ILE A 368 -17.55 -15.09 11.74
N GLY A 369 -17.70 -13.77 11.68
CA GLY A 369 -18.59 -13.09 10.75
C GLY A 369 -19.43 -12.03 11.41
N ILE A 370 -20.54 -11.70 10.77
CA ILE A 370 -21.48 -10.64 11.17
C ILE A 370 -22.83 -11.27 11.48
N GLY A 371 -23.29 -11.16 12.72
CA GLY A 371 -24.57 -11.68 13.18
C GLY A 371 -25.78 -10.96 12.59
N SER A 372 -26.92 -11.65 12.57
CA SER A 372 -28.16 -11.16 11.97
C SER A 372 -28.64 -9.83 12.59
N GLY A 373 -29.23 -8.96 11.77
CA GLY A 373 -29.77 -7.67 12.22
C GLY A 373 -28.73 -6.60 12.57
N THR A 374 -27.45 -6.88 12.38
CA THR A 374 -26.35 -5.94 12.68
C THR A 374 -26.26 -4.83 11.64
N ILE A 375 -25.89 -3.62 12.09
CA ILE A 375 -25.69 -2.43 11.26
C ILE A 375 -24.22 -2.01 11.35
N ILE A 376 -23.58 -1.85 10.19
CA ILE A 376 -22.21 -1.35 10.06
C ILE A 376 -22.22 -0.20 9.07
N ASP A 377 -21.85 1.01 9.50
CA ASP A 377 -21.83 2.18 8.61
C ASP A 377 -20.59 3.04 8.89
N GLY A 378 -19.85 3.39 7.83
CA GLY A 378 -18.67 4.21 7.91
C GLY A 378 -17.50 3.56 8.66
N ALA A 379 -17.39 2.23 8.66
CA ALA A 379 -16.45 1.49 9.50
C ALA A 379 -15.47 0.60 8.73
N ILE A 380 -14.39 0.22 9.39
CA ILE A 380 -13.46 -0.82 8.95
C ILE A 380 -13.57 -2.00 9.92
N VAL A 381 -13.85 -3.19 9.41
CA VAL A 381 -13.84 -4.45 10.17
C VAL A 381 -12.65 -5.27 9.71
N ASP A 382 -11.68 -5.48 10.59
CA ASP A 382 -10.49 -6.26 10.27
C ASP A 382 -10.80 -7.76 10.23
N LYS A 383 -9.80 -8.60 10.00
CA LYS A 383 -9.97 -10.04 9.76
C LYS A 383 -10.37 -10.83 11.00
N ASN A 384 -11.14 -11.89 10.75
CA ASN A 384 -11.51 -12.89 11.75
C ASN A 384 -12.34 -12.34 12.91
N CYS A 385 -13.03 -11.19 12.71
CA CYS A 385 -13.89 -10.62 13.74
C CYS A 385 -15.14 -11.48 13.96
N ARG A 386 -15.61 -11.49 15.21
CA ARG A 386 -16.79 -12.19 15.70
C ARG A 386 -17.80 -11.13 16.17
N ILE A 387 -18.71 -10.74 15.30
CA ILE A 387 -19.71 -9.71 15.58
C ILE A 387 -21.05 -10.39 15.76
N GLY A 388 -21.63 -10.21 16.95
CA GLY A 388 -22.90 -10.80 17.33
C GLY A 388 -24.11 -10.25 16.60
N GLU A 389 -25.29 -10.69 17.01
CA GLU A 389 -26.56 -10.25 16.44
C GLU A 389 -26.95 -8.87 16.99
N ASN A 390 -27.68 -8.09 16.15
CA ASN A 390 -28.25 -6.77 16.50
C ASN A 390 -27.21 -5.78 17.04
N CYS A 391 -25.95 -5.89 16.60
CA CYS A 391 -24.88 -4.95 16.92
C CYS A 391 -25.01 -3.67 16.07
N GLU A 392 -24.39 -2.58 16.53
CA GLU A 392 -24.36 -1.31 15.83
C GLU A 392 -22.94 -0.73 15.81
N VAL A 393 -22.22 -0.90 14.69
CA VAL A 393 -20.86 -0.38 14.48
C VAL A 393 -20.98 0.90 13.67
N VAL A 394 -21.39 1.98 14.32
CA VAL A 394 -21.65 3.28 13.69
C VAL A 394 -21.21 4.40 14.64
N ASN A 395 -20.39 5.33 14.17
CA ASN A 395 -19.96 6.50 14.96
C ASN A 395 -21.03 7.62 14.88
N ARG A 396 -22.16 7.46 15.56
CA ARG A 396 -23.27 8.45 15.53
C ARG A 396 -22.90 9.77 16.23
N SER A 397 -22.02 9.73 17.20
CA SER A 397 -21.65 10.89 18.01
C SER A 397 -20.49 11.69 17.40
N ALA A 398 -20.06 11.36 16.18
CA ALA A 398 -18.95 11.99 15.48
C ALA A 398 -17.67 12.09 16.36
N ILE A 399 -17.40 11.06 17.16
CA ILE A 399 -16.18 10.97 17.98
C ILE A 399 -14.99 10.98 17.04
N ASP A 400 -14.03 11.86 17.28
CA ASP A 400 -12.85 12.00 16.42
C ASP A 400 -11.85 10.84 16.62
N SER A 401 -11.56 10.53 17.88
CA SER A 401 -10.62 9.46 18.25
C SER A 401 -10.99 8.83 19.60
N ARG A 402 -10.95 7.50 19.66
CA ARG A 402 -11.19 6.73 20.88
C ARG A 402 -10.38 5.44 20.86
N LEU A 403 -9.67 5.14 21.93
CA LEU A 403 -8.97 3.87 22.12
C LEU A 403 -9.95 2.83 22.70
N GLY A 404 -9.75 1.58 22.34
CA GLY A 404 -10.48 0.42 22.83
C GLY A 404 -9.79 -0.86 22.38
N ASP A 405 -10.04 -1.97 23.06
CA ASP A 405 -9.37 -3.24 22.76
C ASP A 405 -9.93 -3.91 21.50
N ASP A 406 -11.26 -3.94 21.37
CA ASP A 406 -11.97 -4.60 20.27
C ASP A 406 -12.38 -3.64 19.16
N CYS A 407 -12.71 -2.39 19.48
CA CYS A 407 -13.07 -1.35 18.53
C CYS A 407 -12.43 -0.02 18.92
N MET A 408 -11.73 0.59 17.96
CA MET A 408 -11.13 1.92 18.09
C MET A 408 -11.80 2.89 17.14
N ILE A 409 -11.79 4.18 17.45
CA ILE A 409 -12.16 5.22 16.50
C ILE A 409 -10.91 6.01 16.15
N VAL A 410 -10.59 6.14 14.88
CA VAL A 410 -9.44 6.89 14.37
C VAL A 410 -9.92 7.72 13.18
N ASP A 411 -9.64 9.00 13.16
CA ASP A 411 -10.11 9.92 12.12
C ASP A 411 -11.64 9.84 11.91
N GLN A 412 -12.41 9.70 12.99
CA GLN A 412 -13.86 9.49 13.04
C GLN A 412 -14.35 8.14 12.47
N ILE A 413 -13.47 7.25 12.07
CA ILE A 413 -13.78 5.95 11.48
C ILE A 413 -13.68 4.87 12.57
N PRO A 414 -14.77 4.14 12.89
CA PRO A 414 -14.70 2.95 13.72
C PRO A 414 -13.85 1.86 13.04
N VAL A 415 -12.90 1.30 13.77
CA VAL A 415 -12.06 0.20 13.33
C VAL A 415 -12.20 -0.96 14.32
N VAL A 416 -12.94 -1.98 13.90
CA VAL A 416 -13.02 -3.24 14.66
C VAL A 416 -11.71 -3.99 14.45
N VAL A 417 -11.01 -4.24 15.55
CA VAL A 417 -9.64 -4.78 15.54
C VAL A 417 -9.66 -6.25 15.12
N LYS A 418 -8.59 -6.71 14.48
CA LYS A 418 -8.45 -8.11 14.07
C LYS A 418 -8.73 -9.07 15.24
N GLU A 419 -9.58 -10.09 14.99
CA GLU A 419 -9.98 -11.11 15.97
C GLU A 419 -10.82 -10.58 17.15
N ALA A 420 -11.34 -9.36 17.05
CA ALA A 420 -12.22 -8.77 18.05
C ALA A 420 -13.52 -9.56 18.20
N ILE A 421 -14.07 -9.54 19.43
CA ILE A 421 -15.34 -10.17 19.78
C ILE A 421 -16.32 -9.08 20.25
N LEU A 422 -17.34 -8.82 19.44
CA LEU A 422 -18.45 -7.92 19.81
C LEU A 422 -19.67 -8.78 20.16
N PRO A 423 -20.10 -8.83 21.43
CA PRO A 423 -21.26 -9.65 21.84
C PRO A 423 -22.56 -9.14 21.22
N ASN A 424 -23.63 -9.96 21.29
CA ASN A 424 -24.96 -9.56 20.80
C ASN A 424 -25.40 -8.20 21.38
N GLY A 425 -25.95 -7.35 20.53
CA GLY A 425 -26.43 -6.02 20.91
C GLY A 425 -25.35 -4.96 21.20
N TRP A 426 -24.08 -5.26 20.93
CA TRP A 426 -22.99 -4.31 21.14
C TRP A 426 -23.16 -3.03 20.30
N ARG A 427 -22.84 -1.88 20.90
CA ARG A 427 -22.91 -0.56 20.24
C ARG A 427 -21.72 0.30 20.63
N ILE A 428 -21.37 1.25 19.77
CA ILE A 428 -20.43 2.34 20.10
C ILE A 428 -21.17 3.29 21.06
N GLU A 429 -20.69 3.40 22.28
CA GLU A 429 -21.23 4.30 23.30
C GLU A 429 -20.75 5.75 23.08
#